data_d4db981aa7b862b62581d98196a032a5
#
_entry.id   d4db981aa7b862b62581d98196a032a5
#
_cell.length_a   1.000
_cell.length_b   1.000
_cell.length_c   1.000
_cell.angle_alpha   90.00
_cell.angle_beta   90.00
_cell.angle_gamma   90.00
#
_symmetry.space_group_name_H-M   'P 1'
#
loop_
_entity.id
_entity.type
_entity.pdbx_description
1 polymer ?
#
loop_
_entity_poly.entity_id
_entity_poly.type
_entity_poly.pdbx_seq_one_letter_code
_entity_poly.pdbx_strand_id
1 'polypeptide(L)'
;MKKERFHPILALLLVIVNGCVAPTPPVLDPTVPAVLAALESEGWNIAFVEPFSGRIQTEPRNLPKHRLATSPTRVVLEFRLEEPRPRVQAVVAQQLDTPPSDAPNADAGNPTRWVEVGRDTTLESAWSSRFDAPDS
;
A
#
# COMPACT_ATOMS: atom_id res chain seq x y z
N MET A 1 31.49 -46.84 9.34
CA MET A 1 30.07 -47.10 9.13
C MET A 1 29.14 -46.01 9.70
N LYS A 2 29.62 -45.20 10.58
CA LYS A 2 28.79 -44.14 11.16
C LYS A 2 28.95 -42.76 10.48
N LYS A 3 29.82 -42.65 9.50
CA LYS A 3 30.16 -41.40 8.86
C LYS A 3 29.22 -41.00 7.72
N GLU A 4 28.42 -41.90 7.23
CA GLU A 4 27.54 -41.65 6.09
C GLU A 4 26.25 -40.94 6.46
N ARG A 5 25.93 -40.89 7.76
CA ARG A 5 24.67 -40.27 8.22
C ARG A 5 24.72 -38.76 8.32
N PHE A 6 25.89 -38.15 8.17
CA PHE A 6 26.04 -36.71 8.30
C PHE A 6 25.88 -35.95 6.99
N HIS A 7 26.05 -36.61 5.87
CA HIS A 7 26.00 -35.96 4.56
C HIS A 7 24.62 -35.39 4.18
N PRO A 8 23.49 -36.06 4.43
CA PRO A 8 22.20 -35.50 4.08
C PRO A 8 21.81 -34.31 4.92
N ILE A 9 22.25 -34.25 6.16
CA ILE A 9 21.97 -33.12 7.04
C ILE A 9 22.73 -31.87 6.61
N LEU A 10 23.97 -32.03 6.19
CA LEU A 10 24.77 -30.92 5.69
C LEU A 10 24.23 -30.35 4.37
N ALA A 11 23.77 -31.22 3.48
CA ALA A 11 23.16 -30.83 2.23
C ALA A 11 21.83 -30.05 2.46
N LEU A 12 21.07 -30.49 3.45
CA LEU A 12 19.83 -29.82 3.82
C LEU A 12 20.07 -28.39 4.37
N LEU A 13 21.09 -28.25 5.20
CA LEU A 13 21.50 -26.97 5.74
C LEU A 13 21.96 -26.00 4.64
N LEU A 14 22.65 -26.50 3.64
CA LEU A 14 23.11 -25.70 2.52
C LEU A 14 21.96 -25.18 1.67
N VAL A 15 20.93 -25.99 1.49
CA VAL A 15 19.73 -25.58 0.75
C VAL A 15 18.96 -24.48 1.50
N ILE A 16 18.90 -24.57 2.83
CA ILE A 16 18.24 -23.54 3.65
C ILE A 16 18.99 -22.21 3.57
N VAL A 17 20.31 -22.23 3.59
CA VAL A 17 21.13 -21.02 3.48
C VAL A 17 20.98 -20.37 2.10
N ASN A 18 20.93 -21.19 1.05
CA ASN A 18 20.70 -20.66 -0.30
C ASN A 18 19.28 -20.12 -0.49
N GLY A 19 18.31 -20.64 0.23
CA GLY A 19 16.93 -20.14 0.23
C GLY A 19 16.75 -18.80 0.95
N CYS A 20 17.74 -18.38 1.74
CA CYS A 20 17.71 -17.09 2.43
C CYS A 20 18.19 -15.91 1.58
N VAL A 21 18.74 -16.16 0.40
CA VAL A 21 19.04 -15.09 -0.55
C VAL A 21 17.70 -14.63 -1.14
N ALA A 22 17.21 -13.49 -0.66
CA ALA A 22 15.94 -12.95 -1.09
C ALA A 22 15.94 -12.74 -2.61
N PRO A 23 15.03 -13.40 -3.35
CA PRO A 23 14.89 -13.11 -4.77
C PRO A 23 14.47 -11.66 -4.96
N THR A 24 14.97 -11.03 -6.00
CA THR A 24 14.52 -9.69 -6.39
C THR A 24 13.00 -9.73 -6.56
N PRO A 25 12.24 -8.82 -5.92
CA PRO A 25 10.79 -8.81 -6.09
C PRO A 25 10.44 -8.64 -7.55
N PRO A 26 9.46 -9.40 -8.07
CA PRO A 26 9.06 -9.28 -9.46
C PRO A 26 8.54 -7.88 -9.74
N VAL A 27 8.85 -7.36 -10.94
CA VAL A 27 8.31 -6.09 -11.42
C VAL A 27 6.79 -6.21 -11.55
N LEU A 28 6.07 -5.24 -11.01
CA LEU A 28 4.63 -5.19 -11.14
C LEU A 28 4.25 -4.65 -12.52
N ASP A 29 3.46 -5.41 -13.27
CA ASP A 29 2.95 -4.95 -14.55
C ASP A 29 2.03 -3.74 -14.36
N PRO A 30 2.17 -2.69 -15.17
CA PRO A 30 1.33 -1.50 -15.07
C PRO A 30 -0.04 -1.71 -15.76
N THR A 31 -0.70 -2.80 -15.41
CA THR A 31 -2.04 -3.14 -15.92
C THR A 31 -3.04 -3.15 -14.77
N VAL A 32 -4.28 -2.83 -15.08
CA VAL A 32 -5.35 -2.82 -14.07
C VAL A 32 -5.46 -4.15 -13.33
N PRO A 33 -5.53 -5.31 -14.02
CA PRO A 33 -5.62 -6.59 -13.31
C PRO A 33 -4.44 -6.87 -12.38
N ALA A 34 -3.22 -6.56 -12.81
CA ALA A 34 -2.02 -6.79 -12.01
C ALA A 34 -1.99 -5.93 -10.74
N VAL A 35 -2.33 -4.65 -10.89
CA VAL A 35 -2.38 -3.72 -9.75
C VAL A 35 -3.48 -4.10 -8.77
N LEU A 36 -4.66 -4.48 -9.27
CA LEU A 36 -5.75 -4.95 -8.40
C LEU A 36 -5.35 -6.19 -7.61
N ALA A 37 -4.72 -7.16 -8.26
CA ALA A 37 -4.25 -8.37 -7.58
C ALA A 37 -3.22 -8.05 -6.48
N ALA A 38 -2.29 -7.14 -6.75
CA ALA A 38 -1.29 -6.71 -5.78
C ALA A 38 -1.92 -5.99 -4.59
N LEU A 39 -2.88 -5.10 -4.83
CA LEU A 39 -3.61 -4.40 -3.78
C LEU A 39 -4.40 -5.36 -2.90
N GLU A 40 -5.13 -6.27 -3.50
CA GLU A 40 -5.90 -7.28 -2.77
C GLU A 40 -5.00 -8.18 -1.93
N SER A 41 -3.85 -8.58 -2.45
CA SER A 41 -2.90 -9.43 -1.72
C SER A 41 -2.35 -8.75 -0.47
N GLU A 42 -2.29 -7.43 -0.45
CA GLU A 42 -1.85 -6.63 0.70
C GLU A 42 -3.02 -6.14 1.58
N GLY A 43 -4.22 -6.61 1.31
CA GLY A 43 -5.39 -6.31 2.12
C GLY A 43 -6.01 -4.95 1.86
N TRP A 44 -5.73 -4.33 0.71
CA TRP A 44 -6.40 -3.10 0.32
C TRP A 44 -7.76 -3.41 -0.31
N ASN A 45 -8.77 -2.67 0.11
CA ASN A 45 -10.08 -2.70 -0.52
C ASN A 45 -10.12 -1.68 -1.66
N ILE A 46 -10.81 -2.02 -2.73
CA ILE A 46 -10.91 -1.16 -3.91
C ILE A 46 -12.21 -0.37 -3.86
N ALA A 47 -12.11 0.94 -3.95
CA ALA A 47 -13.27 1.83 -3.99
C ALA A 47 -13.72 2.11 -5.42
N PHE A 48 -12.76 2.25 -6.34
CA PHE A 48 -13.07 2.69 -7.70
C PHE A 48 -12.06 2.15 -8.69
N VAL A 49 -12.54 1.68 -9.83
CA VAL A 49 -11.71 1.26 -10.96
C VAL A 49 -12.31 1.79 -12.25
N GLU A 50 -11.49 2.45 -13.04
CA GLU A 50 -11.85 2.89 -14.38
C GLU A 50 -10.89 2.26 -15.39
N PRO A 51 -11.29 1.16 -16.05
CA PRO A 51 -10.37 0.40 -16.90
C PRO A 51 -9.84 1.16 -18.10
N PHE A 52 -10.62 2.06 -18.65
CA PHE A 52 -10.22 2.80 -19.86
C PHE A 52 -9.15 3.86 -19.59
N SER A 53 -9.23 4.52 -18.46
CA SER A 53 -8.24 5.53 -18.07
C SER A 53 -7.10 4.95 -17.23
N GLY A 54 -7.23 3.70 -16.79
CA GLY A 54 -6.25 3.07 -15.90
C GLY A 54 -6.24 3.70 -14.51
N ARG A 55 -7.35 4.26 -14.05
CA ARG A 55 -7.46 4.87 -12.74
C ARG A 55 -7.99 3.86 -11.73
N ILE A 56 -7.28 3.72 -10.62
CA ILE A 56 -7.67 2.86 -9.50
C ILE A 56 -7.58 3.67 -8.22
N GLN A 57 -8.59 3.55 -7.38
CA GLN A 57 -8.60 4.18 -6.07
C GLN A 57 -9.00 3.15 -5.02
N THR A 58 -8.25 3.12 -3.92
CA THR A 58 -8.57 2.26 -2.79
C THR A 58 -9.55 2.91 -1.84
N GLU A 59 -10.21 2.09 -1.03
CA GLU A 59 -10.90 2.58 0.15
C GLU A 59 -9.88 3.12 1.16
N PRO A 60 -10.32 4.06 2.03
CA PRO A 60 -9.44 4.59 3.06
C PRO A 60 -8.98 3.50 4.02
N ARG A 61 -7.71 3.51 4.37
CA ARG A 61 -7.12 2.65 5.40
C ARG A 61 -6.65 3.50 6.56
N ASN A 62 -7.03 3.14 7.76
CA ASN A 62 -6.59 3.82 8.96
C ASN A 62 -5.09 3.64 9.16
N LEU A 63 -4.40 4.74 9.38
CA LEU A 63 -2.99 4.72 9.75
C LEU A 63 -2.86 4.50 11.26
N PRO A 64 -1.79 3.78 11.68
CA PRO A 64 -1.53 3.67 13.11
C PRO A 64 -1.33 5.06 13.71
N LYS A 65 -1.89 5.26 14.91
CA LYS A 65 -1.75 6.54 15.61
C LYS A 65 -0.27 6.87 15.80
N HIS A 66 0.16 7.92 15.16
CA HIS A 66 1.45 8.51 15.48
C HIS A 66 1.40 9.07 16.90
N ARG A 67 2.47 8.89 17.68
CA ARG A 67 2.51 9.37 19.08
C ARG A 67 2.17 10.85 19.25
N LEU A 68 2.32 11.64 18.19
CA LEU A 68 2.07 13.08 18.18
C LEU A 68 0.75 13.47 17.50
N ALA A 69 0.06 12.52 16.88
CA ALA A 69 -1.20 12.79 16.24
C ALA A 69 -2.33 12.68 17.24
N THR A 70 -3.00 13.78 17.50
CA THR A 70 -4.16 13.85 18.38
C THR A 70 -5.43 13.33 17.71
N SER A 71 -5.44 13.24 16.39
CA SER A 71 -6.59 12.85 15.61
C SER A 71 -6.30 11.63 14.73
N PRO A 72 -7.29 10.76 14.47
CA PRO A 72 -7.13 9.65 13.56
C PRO A 72 -6.76 10.12 12.16
N THR A 73 -5.88 9.37 11.50
CA THR A 73 -5.48 9.61 10.12
C THR A 73 -5.75 8.37 9.28
N ARG A 74 -6.04 8.59 8.01
CA ARG A 74 -6.25 7.52 7.03
C ARG A 74 -5.58 7.86 5.72
N VAL A 75 -5.28 6.84 4.93
CA VAL A 75 -4.64 6.98 3.63
C VAL A 75 -5.49 6.33 2.55
N VAL A 76 -5.53 6.97 1.39
CA VAL A 76 -6.13 6.46 0.17
C VAL A 76 -5.03 6.37 -0.88
N LEU A 77 -4.92 5.23 -1.56
CA LEU A 77 -4.02 5.08 -2.69
C LEU A 77 -4.78 5.37 -3.98
N GLU A 78 -4.20 6.20 -4.81
CA GLU A 78 -4.68 6.48 -6.15
C GLU A 78 -3.62 6.11 -7.17
N PHE A 79 -4.01 5.31 -8.14
CA PHE A 79 -3.15 4.89 -9.25
C PHE A 79 -3.67 5.49 -10.54
N ARG A 80 -2.75 5.95 -11.35
CA ARG A 80 -2.99 6.32 -12.75
C ARG A 80 -1.99 5.57 -13.61
N LEU A 81 -2.48 4.58 -14.34
CA LEU A 81 -1.66 3.73 -15.18
C LEU A 81 -1.45 4.40 -16.53
N GLU A 82 -0.67 5.47 -16.52
CA GLU A 82 -0.34 6.27 -17.70
C GLU A 82 1.02 5.86 -18.25
N GLU A 83 1.19 5.97 -19.57
CA GLU A 83 2.51 5.86 -20.16
C GLU A 83 3.20 7.23 -20.12
N PRO A 84 4.53 7.26 -20.00
CA PRO A 84 5.47 6.15 -19.95
C PRO A 84 5.61 5.52 -18.55
N ARG A 85 5.05 6.11 -17.52
CA ARG A 85 5.24 5.65 -16.17
C ARG A 85 3.97 5.80 -15.34
N PRO A 86 3.55 4.73 -14.63
CA PRO A 86 2.41 4.83 -13.72
C PRO A 86 2.66 5.85 -12.61
N ARG A 87 1.61 6.56 -12.24
CA ARG A 87 1.64 7.49 -11.11
C ARG A 87 0.91 6.88 -9.93
N VAL A 88 1.52 7.01 -8.77
CA VAL A 88 0.92 6.59 -7.49
C VAL A 88 0.88 7.79 -6.57
N GLN A 89 -0.28 8.01 -5.97
CA GLN A 89 -0.47 9.03 -4.94
C GLN A 89 -1.06 8.39 -3.69
N ALA A 90 -0.49 8.71 -2.55
CA ALA A 90 -1.01 8.29 -1.25
C ALA A 90 -1.51 9.53 -0.52
N VAL A 91 -2.81 9.74 -0.58
CA VAL A 91 -3.46 10.93 0.00
C VAL A 91 -3.79 10.65 1.46
N VAL A 92 -3.28 11.47 2.35
CA VAL A 92 -3.51 11.35 3.79
C VAL A 92 -4.57 12.35 4.21
N ALA A 93 -5.60 11.85 4.88
CA ALA A 93 -6.66 12.66 5.45
C ALA A 93 -6.67 12.53 6.97
N GLN A 94 -6.97 13.61 7.63
CA GLN A 94 -7.11 13.68 9.08
C GLN A 94 -8.55 13.92 9.45
N GLN A 95 -9.00 13.23 10.49
CA GLN A 95 -10.31 13.47 11.05
C GLN A 95 -10.28 14.73 11.89
N LEU A 96 -11.10 15.68 11.52
CA LEU A 96 -11.31 16.88 12.32
C LEU A 96 -12.62 16.74 13.07
N ASP A 97 -12.55 16.89 14.39
CA ASP A 97 -13.74 17.09 15.18
C ASP A 97 -14.32 18.45 14.82
N THR A 98 -15.42 18.42 14.10
CA THR A 98 -16.15 19.67 13.87
C THR A 98 -16.66 20.13 15.22
N PRO A 99 -16.23 21.31 15.72
CA PRO A 99 -16.85 21.86 16.90
C PRO A 99 -18.37 21.92 16.64
N PRO A 100 -19.21 21.71 17.69
CA PRO A 100 -20.66 21.84 17.52
C PRO A 100 -20.90 23.20 16.89
N SER A 101 -21.14 23.19 15.59
CA SER A 101 -21.29 24.42 14.86
C SER A 101 -22.62 25.05 15.29
N ASP A 102 -22.60 26.34 15.49
CA ASP A 102 -23.79 27.12 15.72
C ASP A 102 -24.74 27.11 14.52
N ALA A 103 -24.42 26.34 13.48
CA ALA A 103 -25.29 26.16 12.34
C ALA A 103 -26.48 25.27 12.70
N PRO A 104 -27.71 25.79 12.64
CA PRO A 104 -28.88 25.04 13.04
C PRO A 104 -29.20 23.82 12.18
N ASN A 105 -28.48 23.64 11.09
CA ASN A 105 -28.60 22.52 10.17
C ASN A 105 -27.40 21.59 10.22
N ALA A 106 -26.52 21.74 11.18
CA ALA A 106 -25.48 20.73 11.39
C ALA A 106 -26.17 19.43 11.71
N ASP A 107 -26.15 18.50 10.76
CA ASP A 107 -26.65 17.17 10.97
C ASP A 107 -26.02 16.62 12.22
N ALA A 108 -26.81 16.50 13.27
CA ALA A 108 -26.37 15.99 14.55
C ALA A 108 -25.82 14.56 14.43
N GLY A 109 -25.94 13.92 13.26
CA GLY A 109 -25.48 12.58 12.97
C GLY A 109 -24.09 12.47 12.36
N ASN A 110 -23.42 13.55 11.98
CA ASN A 110 -22.12 13.45 11.33
C ASN A 110 -21.11 14.51 11.81
N PRO A 111 -20.64 14.39 13.06
CA PRO A 111 -19.67 15.35 13.60
C PRO A 111 -18.25 15.17 13.05
N THR A 112 -17.98 14.11 12.27
CA THR A 112 -16.64 13.79 11.82
C THR A 112 -16.43 14.18 10.38
N ARG A 113 -15.51 15.09 10.15
CA ARG A 113 -15.10 15.53 8.83
C ARG A 113 -13.66 15.08 8.56
N TRP A 114 -13.45 14.50 7.37
CA TRP A 114 -12.12 14.14 6.92
C TRP A 114 -11.58 15.22 6.00
N VAL A 115 -10.39 15.70 6.30
CA VAL A 115 -9.71 16.74 5.51
C VAL A 115 -8.37 16.21 5.06
N GLU A 116 -8.08 16.40 3.77
CA GLU A 116 -6.77 16.08 3.21
C GLU A 116 -5.71 16.98 3.84
N VAL A 117 -4.69 16.36 4.42
CA VAL A 117 -3.61 17.09 5.11
C VAL A 117 -2.26 16.93 4.43
N GLY A 118 -2.14 16.04 3.48
CA GLY A 118 -0.89 15.85 2.76
C GLY A 118 -0.82 14.52 2.05
N ARG A 119 0.40 14.10 1.75
CA ARG A 119 0.70 12.87 1.03
C ARG A 119 1.73 12.05 1.78
N ASP A 120 1.56 10.73 1.76
CA ASP A 120 2.56 9.80 2.28
C ASP A 120 3.56 9.46 1.17
N THR A 121 4.64 10.21 1.10
CA THR A 121 5.67 10.05 0.06
C THR A 121 6.42 8.73 0.19
N THR A 122 6.54 8.18 1.38
CA THR A 122 7.17 6.87 1.60
C THR A 122 6.33 5.76 0.98
N LEU A 123 5.03 5.78 1.19
CA LEU A 123 4.12 4.81 0.61
C LEU A 123 4.04 4.96 -0.92
N GLU A 124 4.03 6.19 -1.41
CA GLU A 124 4.07 6.47 -2.85
C GLU A 124 5.33 5.89 -3.51
N SER A 125 6.48 6.12 -2.89
CA SER A 125 7.76 5.60 -3.39
C SER A 125 7.80 4.08 -3.35
N ALA A 126 7.27 3.47 -2.30
CA ALA A 126 7.22 2.02 -2.17
C ALA A 126 6.40 1.38 -3.29
N TRP A 127 5.27 1.96 -3.64
CA TRP A 127 4.44 1.46 -4.74
C TRP A 127 5.03 1.79 -6.11
N SER A 128 5.53 3.00 -6.29
CA SER A 128 6.14 3.41 -7.56
C SER A 128 7.34 2.55 -7.94
N SER A 129 8.15 2.18 -6.96
CA SER A 129 9.34 1.35 -7.19
C SER A 129 9.01 -0.06 -7.68
N ARG A 130 7.80 -0.55 -7.45
CA ARG A 130 7.37 -1.87 -7.94
C ARG A 130 7.22 -1.94 -9.45
N PHE A 131 6.98 -0.80 -10.08
CA PHE A 131 6.86 -0.71 -11.55
C PHE A 131 8.21 -0.54 -12.23
N ASP A 132 9.25 -0.25 -11.46
CA ASP A 132 10.59 -0.06 -12.01
C ASP A 132 11.26 -1.40 -12.25
N ALA A 133 11.76 -1.60 -13.47
CA ALA A 133 12.61 -2.74 -13.74
C ALA A 133 13.89 -2.61 -12.90
N PRO A 134 14.39 -3.71 -12.31
CA PRO A 134 15.67 -3.65 -11.64
C PRO A 134 16.75 -3.25 -12.65
N ASP A 135 17.53 -2.25 -12.31
CA ASP A 135 18.66 -1.85 -13.13
C ASP A 135 19.60 -3.03 -13.28
N SER A 136 19.74 -3.47 -14.51
CA SER A 136 20.63 -4.58 -14.85
C SER A 136 22.09 -4.15 -14.81
#